data_3c67fb45494caed14b01556131f3aa6b
#
_entry.id   3c67fb45494caed14b01556131f3aa6b
#
_cell.length_a   1.000
_cell.length_b   1.000
_cell.length_c   1.000
_cell.angle_alpha   90.00
_cell.angle_beta   90.00
_cell.angle_gamma   90.00
#
_symmetry.space_group_name_H-M   'P 1'
#
loop_
_entity.id
_entity.type
_entity.pdbx_description
1 polymer ?
#
loop_
_entity_poly.entity_id
_entity_poly.type
_entity_poly.pdbx_seq_one_letter_code
_entity_poly.pdbx_strand_id
1 'polypeptide(L)'
;LEFRRVLFRSAFGSEEQRERFLPGMARGQIIGAFGLTEPNSGSDPGSMRTHARQQGPGGDYILSGQKFWITNSPIADVMVVWAKTLDHGSDTPVIRGFLVERGMPGLQTPETHGKLSLRASITGEIVLDEVKVPKANLLPGVHGLKGPLSCLTQARYGIGWGAVGAAMGVYERARRYTLERVQFGKPLAGFQLTQQKLVELHNEIGKALLLAFHFGRLKQDGQLSPVQVSYLKRDNVRMALEAARTARSMFGGNGIMGEFHVMRHLCNLETVYTYEGTHEIHTLAIGRAITGLDAFT
;
A
#
# COMPACT_ATOMS: atom_id res chain seq x y z
N LEU A 1 -7.02 4.53 -0.19
CA LEU A 1 -6.82 3.07 0.03
C LEU A 1 -7.94 2.22 -0.60
N GLU A 2 -9.17 2.72 -0.69
CA GLU A 2 -10.31 1.99 -1.30
C GLU A 2 -10.22 1.86 -2.82
N PHE A 3 -9.62 2.83 -3.50
CA PHE A 3 -9.42 2.81 -4.96
C PHE A 3 -8.70 1.55 -5.47
N ARG A 4 -7.81 0.96 -4.69
CA ARG A 4 -7.05 -0.25 -5.06
C ARG A 4 -7.94 -1.47 -5.26
N ARG A 5 -9.03 -1.56 -4.49
CA ARG A 5 -9.91 -2.72 -4.46
C ARG A 5 -10.89 -2.71 -5.61
N VAL A 6 -11.33 -1.51 -6.00
CA VAL A 6 -12.19 -1.29 -7.17
C VAL A 6 -11.40 -1.59 -8.45
N LEU A 7 -10.19 -1.03 -8.61
CA LEU A 7 -9.33 -1.25 -9.78
C LEU A 7 -9.04 -2.73 -10.03
N PHE A 8 -8.81 -3.50 -8.96
CA PHE A 8 -8.48 -4.91 -9.09
C PHE A 8 -9.61 -5.75 -9.71
N ARG A 9 -10.83 -5.57 -9.22
CA ARG A 9 -12.00 -6.29 -9.73
C ARG A 9 -12.42 -5.81 -11.11
N SER A 10 -12.29 -4.51 -11.37
CA SER A 10 -12.59 -3.95 -12.69
C SER A 10 -11.62 -4.47 -13.77
N ALA A 11 -10.37 -4.77 -13.41
CA ALA A 11 -9.36 -5.24 -14.37
C ALA A 11 -9.41 -6.76 -14.63
N PHE A 12 -9.73 -7.57 -13.60
CA PHE A 12 -9.54 -9.03 -13.66
C PHE A 12 -10.79 -9.86 -13.35
N GLY A 13 -11.86 -9.24 -12.89
CA GLY A 13 -13.13 -9.91 -12.63
C GLY A 13 -13.91 -10.18 -13.91
N SER A 14 -14.78 -11.20 -13.88
CA SER A 14 -15.81 -11.39 -14.90
C SER A 14 -16.85 -10.26 -14.83
N GLU A 15 -17.71 -10.13 -15.84
CA GLU A 15 -18.77 -9.11 -15.84
C GLU A 15 -19.74 -9.33 -14.67
N GLU A 16 -20.13 -10.57 -14.40
CA GLU A 16 -21.02 -10.91 -13.27
C GLU A 16 -20.39 -10.53 -11.92
N GLN A 17 -19.07 -10.75 -11.76
CA GLN A 17 -18.35 -10.33 -10.56
C GLN A 17 -18.29 -8.81 -10.42
N ARG A 18 -18.14 -8.08 -11.53
CA ARG A 18 -18.13 -6.61 -11.55
C ARG A 18 -19.51 -6.06 -11.19
N GLU A 19 -20.56 -6.52 -11.83
CA GLU A 19 -21.94 -6.11 -11.56
C GLU A 19 -22.34 -6.39 -10.11
N ARG A 20 -21.94 -7.54 -9.58
CA ARG A 20 -22.25 -7.94 -8.21
C ARG A 20 -21.61 -7.05 -7.15
N PHE A 21 -20.36 -6.66 -7.31
CA PHE A 21 -19.59 -6.03 -6.24
C PHE A 21 -19.29 -4.54 -6.45
N LEU A 22 -19.03 -4.08 -7.68
CA LEU A 22 -18.54 -2.72 -7.91
C LEU A 22 -19.56 -1.64 -7.55
N PRO A 23 -20.86 -1.76 -7.84
CA PRO A 23 -21.83 -0.75 -7.48
C PRO A 23 -21.95 -0.54 -5.96
N GLY A 24 -21.95 -1.64 -5.19
CA GLY A 24 -21.97 -1.59 -3.72
C GLY A 24 -20.69 -0.99 -3.15
N MET A 25 -19.53 -1.32 -3.73
CA MET A 25 -18.25 -0.75 -3.32
C MET A 25 -18.15 0.75 -3.63
N ALA A 26 -18.63 1.17 -4.80
CA ALA A 26 -18.64 2.58 -5.19
C ALA A 26 -19.51 3.45 -4.25
N ARG A 27 -20.58 2.87 -3.70
CA ARG A 27 -21.43 3.52 -2.70
C ARG A 27 -20.93 3.37 -1.25
N GLY A 28 -19.81 2.67 -1.03
CA GLY A 28 -19.30 2.39 0.32
C GLY A 28 -20.14 1.38 1.13
N GLN A 29 -21.04 0.65 0.50
CA GLN A 29 -21.88 -0.37 1.11
C GLN A 29 -21.19 -1.72 1.22
N ILE A 30 -20.17 -1.97 0.39
CA ILE A 30 -19.33 -3.17 0.40
C ILE A 30 -17.89 -2.74 0.63
N ILE A 31 -17.29 -3.25 1.69
CA ILE A 31 -15.89 -3.03 2.02
C ILE A 31 -15.08 -4.21 1.48
N GLY A 32 -14.00 -3.91 0.76
CA GLY A 32 -13.10 -4.94 0.25
C GLY A 32 -11.79 -5.05 1.02
N ALA A 33 -11.09 -6.17 0.90
CA ALA A 33 -9.70 -6.36 1.34
C ALA A 33 -8.85 -7.01 0.23
N PHE A 34 -7.50 -6.90 0.38
CA PHE A 34 -6.54 -7.44 -0.58
C PHE A 34 -5.52 -8.29 0.17
N GLY A 35 -5.68 -9.62 0.11
CA GLY A 35 -4.89 -10.60 0.84
C GLY A 35 -3.77 -11.19 -0.01
N LEU A 36 -2.59 -10.54 -0.04
CA LEU A 36 -1.39 -11.03 -0.72
C LEU A 36 -0.33 -11.47 0.29
N THR A 37 0.09 -10.57 1.17
CA THR A 37 1.17 -10.75 2.13
C THR A 37 0.85 -11.87 3.12
N GLU A 38 1.85 -12.69 3.46
CA GLU A 38 1.79 -13.71 4.50
C GLU A 38 2.79 -13.40 5.61
N PRO A 39 2.68 -14.04 6.80
CA PRO A 39 3.65 -13.83 7.88
C PRO A 39 5.10 -14.03 7.46
N ASN A 40 5.37 -14.97 6.57
CA ASN A 40 6.70 -15.34 6.10
C ASN A 40 6.97 -14.98 4.62
N SER A 41 6.08 -14.23 3.97
CA SER A 41 6.16 -13.89 2.55
C SER A 41 5.63 -12.47 2.29
N GLY A 42 6.50 -11.48 2.52
CA GLY A 42 6.20 -10.06 2.29
C GLY A 42 6.82 -9.54 1.00
N SER A 43 8.14 -9.29 1.01
CA SER A 43 8.88 -8.78 -0.16
C SER A 43 8.98 -9.79 -1.31
N ASP A 44 8.91 -11.08 -1.00
CA ASP A 44 8.80 -12.17 -1.97
C ASP A 44 7.40 -12.79 -1.95
N PRO A 45 6.41 -12.23 -2.65
CA PRO A 45 5.06 -12.78 -2.69
C PRO A 45 4.99 -14.10 -3.49
N GLY A 46 6.02 -14.43 -4.27
CA GLY A 46 6.12 -15.70 -4.99
C GLY A 46 6.29 -16.91 -4.07
N SER A 47 6.87 -16.71 -2.89
CA SER A 47 7.07 -17.76 -1.89
C SER A 47 5.82 -18.06 -1.03
N MET A 48 4.66 -17.43 -1.31
CA MET A 48 3.43 -17.65 -0.55
C MET A 48 3.10 -19.15 -0.38
N ARG A 49 2.54 -19.49 0.78
CA ARG A 49 2.13 -20.85 1.14
C ARG A 49 0.63 -21.08 1.05
N THR A 50 -0.18 -20.03 1.10
CA THR A 50 -1.63 -20.12 0.89
C THR A 50 -1.90 -20.84 -0.44
N HIS A 51 -2.71 -21.87 -0.37
CA HIS A 51 -3.02 -22.71 -1.53
C HIS A 51 -4.52 -22.93 -1.68
N ALA A 52 -4.92 -23.24 -2.91
CA ALA A 52 -6.28 -23.57 -3.29
C ALA A 52 -6.26 -24.92 -4.03
N ARG A 53 -7.05 -25.88 -3.54
CA ARG A 53 -7.22 -27.19 -4.15
C ARG A 53 -8.59 -27.25 -4.82
N GLN A 54 -8.62 -27.52 -6.14
CA GLN A 54 -9.87 -27.68 -6.87
C GLN A 54 -10.53 -29.03 -6.57
N GLN A 55 -11.83 -29.02 -6.34
CA GLN A 55 -12.63 -30.21 -6.05
C GLN A 55 -13.09 -30.88 -7.36
N GLY A 56 -12.19 -31.61 -8.02
CA GLY A 56 -12.43 -32.22 -9.32
C GLY A 56 -12.44 -31.22 -10.49
N PRO A 57 -12.47 -31.73 -11.74
CA PRO A 57 -12.43 -30.90 -12.93
C PRO A 57 -13.62 -29.93 -12.98
N GLY A 58 -13.32 -28.61 -12.99
CA GLY A 58 -14.35 -27.57 -13.05
C GLY A 58 -15.15 -27.34 -11.76
N GLY A 59 -14.79 -27.98 -10.63
CA GLY A 59 -15.43 -27.82 -9.33
C GLY A 59 -14.98 -26.59 -8.57
N ASP A 60 -15.56 -26.45 -7.37
CA ASP A 60 -15.21 -25.39 -6.39
C ASP A 60 -13.77 -25.57 -5.87
N TYR A 61 -13.29 -24.59 -5.14
CA TYR A 61 -11.96 -24.60 -4.54
C TYR A 61 -12.02 -24.68 -3.01
N ILE A 62 -11.06 -25.35 -2.41
CA ILE A 62 -10.80 -25.33 -0.98
C ILE A 62 -9.52 -24.55 -0.75
N LEU A 63 -9.63 -23.44 0.01
CA LEU A 63 -8.51 -22.56 0.32
C LEU A 63 -8.02 -22.81 1.74
N SER A 64 -6.69 -22.96 1.90
CA SER A 64 -6.03 -23.06 3.20
C SER A 64 -4.78 -22.19 3.24
N GLY A 65 -4.57 -21.50 4.37
CA GLY A 65 -3.42 -20.62 4.59
C GLY A 65 -3.75 -19.39 5.43
N GLN A 66 -2.83 -18.42 5.42
CA GLN A 66 -2.96 -17.21 6.23
C GLN A 66 -2.41 -16.00 5.49
N LYS A 67 -3.13 -14.88 5.55
CA LYS A 67 -2.65 -13.56 5.09
C LYS A 67 -2.49 -12.64 6.28
N PHE A 68 -1.47 -11.77 6.22
CA PHE A 68 -1.10 -10.89 7.31
C PHE A 68 -0.95 -9.44 6.84
N TRP A 69 -1.13 -8.47 7.75
CA TRP A 69 -1.10 -7.05 7.46
C TRP A 69 -2.17 -6.60 6.43
N ILE A 70 -3.37 -7.18 6.52
CA ILE A 70 -4.42 -6.91 5.55
C ILE A 70 -5.33 -5.79 6.03
N THR A 71 -5.21 -4.64 5.38
CA THR A 71 -6.09 -3.48 5.64
C THR A 71 -7.55 -3.86 5.43
N ASN A 72 -8.38 -3.52 6.42
CA ASN A 72 -9.83 -3.75 6.49
C ASN A 72 -10.25 -5.23 6.52
N SER A 73 -9.37 -6.23 6.62
CA SER A 73 -9.84 -7.62 6.73
C SER A 73 -10.85 -7.84 7.87
N PRO A 74 -10.71 -7.20 9.06
CA PRO A 74 -11.68 -7.37 10.14
C PRO A 74 -13.11 -6.90 9.80
N ILE A 75 -13.26 -5.97 8.87
CA ILE A 75 -14.54 -5.36 8.50
C ILE A 75 -14.92 -5.57 7.03
N ALA A 76 -14.08 -6.26 6.24
CA ALA A 76 -14.35 -6.45 4.81
C ALA A 76 -15.49 -7.44 4.58
N ASP A 77 -16.40 -7.11 3.66
CA ASP A 77 -17.45 -7.99 3.17
C ASP A 77 -16.92 -9.01 2.16
N VAL A 78 -15.90 -8.62 1.40
CA VAL A 78 -15.28 -9.48 0.40
C VAL A 78 -13.78 -9.20 0.28
N MET A 79 -13.00 -10.26 0.19
CA MET A 79 -11.55 -10.22 0.15
C MET A 79 -11.03 -10.86 -1.13
N VAL A 80 -10.12 -10.18 -1.83
CA VAL A 80 -9.35 -10.82 -2.89
C VAL A 80 -8.17 -11.53 -2.24
N VAL A 81 -8.17 -12.85 -2.26
CA VAL A 81 -7.12 -13.69 -1.68
C VAL A 81 -6.31 -14.33 -2.79
N TRP A 82 -5.00 -14.16 -2.72
CA TRP A 82 -4.05 -14.79 -3.64
C TRP A 82 -3.60 -16.13 -3.07
N ALA A 83 -3.70 -17.18 -3.89
CA ALA A 83 -3.32 -18.52 -3.50
C ALA A 83 -2.66 -19.26 -4.66
N LYS A 84 -1.74 -20.17 -4.35
CA LYS A 84 -1.21 -21.13 -5.30
C LYS A 84 -2.23 -22.24 -5.57
N THR A 85 -2.43 -22.58 -6.82
CA THR A 85 -3.26 -23.73 -7.22
C THR A 85 -2.60 -24.47 -8.36
N LEU A 86 -2.90 -25.76 -8.51
CA LEU A 86 -2.53 -26.53 -9.67
C LEU A 86 -3.65 -26.38 -10.70
N ASP A 87 -3.32 -25.90 -11.88
CA ASP A 87 -4.24 -25.98 -13.02
C ASP A 87 -4.32 -27.45 -13.49
N HIS A 88 -5.48 -27.86 -14.02
CA HIS A 88 -5.70 -29.23 -14.42
C HIS A 88 -4.64 -29.68 -15.44
N GLY A 89 -3.94 -30.81 -15.14
CA GLY A 89 -2.86 -31.34 -15.97
C GLY A 89 -1.51 -30.68 -15.84
N SER A 90 -1.32 -29.80 -14.84
CA SER A 90 -0.04 -29.14 -14.52
C SER A 90 0.49 -29.57 -13.16
N ASP A 91 1.78 -29.89 -13.09
CA ASP A 91 2.50 -30.15 -11.83
C ASP A 91 3.10 -28.86 -11.25
N THR A 92 3.00 -27.72 -11.94
CA THR A 92 3.57 -26.45 -11.50
C THR A 92 2.47 -25.56 -10.91
N PRO A 93 2.57 -25.17 -9.62
CA PRO A 93 1.59 -24.30 -9.00
C PRO A 93 1.59 -22.90 -9.61
N VAL A 94 0.39 -22.37 -9.85
CA VAL A 94 0.16 -21.03 -10.39
C VAL A 94 -0.59 -20.18 -9.37
N ILE A 95 -0.24 -18.91 -9.27
CA ILE A 95 -0.95 -17.97 -8.39
C ILE A 95 -2.20 -17.47 -9.09
N ARG A 96 -3.34 -17.64 -8.42
CA ARG A 96 -4.67 -17.20 -8.86
C ARG A 96 -5.31 -16.33 -7.78
N GLY A 97 -6.27 -15.51 -8.16
CA GLY A 97 -7.03 -14.65 -7.24
C GLY A 97 -8.42 -15.23 -6.98
N PHE A 98 -8.85 -15.22 -5.73
CA PHE A 98 -10.14 -15.73 -5.29
C PHE A 98 -10.92 -14.66 -4.53
N LEU A 99 -12.21 -14.53 -4.79
CA LEU A 99 -13.13 -13.69 -4.03
C LEU A 99 -13.66 -14.50 -2.84
N VAL A 100 -13.12 -14.21 -1.66
CA VAL A 100 -13.55 -14.83 -0.40
C VAL A 100 -14.51 -13.86 0.28
N GLU A 101 -15.70 -14.31 0.61
CA GLU A 101 -16.77 -13.49 1.18
C GLU A 101 -16.88 -13.73 2.69
N ARG A 102 -17.25 -12.69 3.40
CA ARG A 102 -17.52 -12.77 4.84
C ARG A 102 -18.60 -13.82 5.13
N GLY A 103 -18.40 -14.59 6.20
CA GLY A 103 -19.35 -15.64 6.61
C GLY A 103 -19.08 -17.00 5.95
N MET A 104 -18.14 -17.15 5.01
CA MET A 104 -17.75 -18.46 4.53
C MET A 104 -17.21 -19.31 5.69
N PRO A 105 -17.66 -20.56 5.88
CA PRO A 105 -17.16 -21.45 6.92
C PRO A 105 -15.63 -21.62 6.84
N GLY A 106 -14.94 -21.62 7.98
CA GLY A 106 -13.47 -21.73 8.05
C GLY A 106 -12.72 -20.42 7.87
N LEU A 107 -13.40 -19.31 7.51
CA LEU A 107 -12.81 -17.98 7.40
C LEU A 107 -12.80 -17.27 8.75
N GLN A 108 -11.61 -16.77 9.16
CA GLN A 108 -11.48 -15.88 10.31
C GLN A 108 -10.67 -14.66 9.91
N THR A 109 -11.02 -13.49 10.48
CA THR A 109 -10.37 -12.21 10.16
C THR A 109 -10.04 -11.41 11.44
N PRO A 110 -9.12 -11.91 12.29
CA PRO A 110 -8.77 -11.25 13.55
C PRO A 110 -8.08 -9.90 13.28
N GLU A 111 -8.33 -8.92 14.15
CA GLU A 111 -7.72 -7.61 14.09
C GLU A 111 -6.32 -7.61 14.71
N THR A 112 -5.38 -6.90 14.07
CA THR A 112 -4.04 -6.66 14.60
C THR A 112 -4.04 -5.43 15.48
N HIS A 113 -3.78 -5.61 16.78
CA HIS A 113 -3.71 -4.53 17.76
C HIS A 113 -2.27 -4.07 18.02
N GLY A 114 -2.12 -2.94 18.72
CA GLY A 114 -0.82 -2.44 19.19
C GLY A 114 0.04 -1.72 18.16
N LYS A 115 -0.47 -1.44 16.95
CA LYS A 115 0.26 -0.63 15.97
C LYS A 115 0.57 0.77 16.50
N LEU A 116 1.80 1.25 16.34
CA LEU A 116 2.21 2.62 16.62
C LEU A 116 2.07 3.55 15.42
N SER A 117 1.82 3.00 14.23
CA SER A 117 1.70 3.69 12.95
C SER A 117 0.35 3.36 12.31
N LEU A 118 -0.21 4.29 11.54
CA LEU A 118 -1.50 4.12 10.86
C LEU A 118 -2.61 3.57 11.78
N ARG A 119 -2.69 4.08 13.00
CA ARG A 119 -3.57 3.56 14.06
C ARG A 119 -5.05 3.63 13.70
N ALA A 120 -5.45 4.60 12.88
CA ALA A 120 -6.82 4.73 12.38
C ALA A 120 -7.13 3.78 11.20
N SER A 121 -6.14 3.07 10.67
CA SER A 121 -6.32 2.09 9.60
C SER A 121 -6.54 0.71 10.22
N ILE A 122 -7.77 0.22 10.23
CA ILE A 122 -8.10 -1.12 10.68
C ILE A 122 -7.30 -2.13 9.84
N THR A 123 -6.54 -2.98 10.50
CA THR A 123 -5.64 -3.95 9.87
C THR A 123 -5.78 -5.28 10.59
N GLY A 124 -5.74 -6.38 9.87
CA GLY A 124 -5.85 -7.70 10.47
C GLY A 124 -5.25 -8.78 9.59
N GLU A 125 -5.70 -9.97 9.85
CA GLU A 125 -5.32 -11.19 9.16
C GLU A 125 -6.49 -11.73 8.34
N ILE A 126 -6.21 -12.68 7.45
CA ILE A 126 -7.19 -13.57 6.82
C ILE A 126 -6.69 -14.98 7.07
N VAL A 127 -7.36 -15.71 7.93
CA VAL A 127 -7.06 -17.11 8.24
C VAL A 127 -8.07 -17.98 7.49
N LEU A 128 -7.56 -18.95 6.76
CA LEU A 128 -8.32 -19.85 5.87
C LEU A 128 -8.11 -21.29 6.32
N ASP A 129 -9.11 -21.86 6.94
CA ASP A 129 -9.13 -23.27 7.37
C ASP A 129 -10.12 -24.03 6.49
N GLU A 130 -9.61 -24.61 5.40
CA GLU A 130 -10.39 -25.33 4.39
C GLU A 130 -11.63 -24.58 3.87
N VAL A 131 -11.51 -23.27 3.65
CA VAL A 131 -12.60 -22.43 3.17
C VAL A 131 -13.04 -22.85 1.79
N LYS A 132 -14.31 -23.27 1.67
CA LYS A 132 -14.92 -23.60 0.38
C LYS A 132 -15.29 -22.34 -0.39
N VAL A 133 -14.66 -22.14 -1.54
CA VAL A 133 -14.87 -20.99 -2.42
C VAL A 133 -15.46 -21.46 -3.74
N PRO A 134 -16.64 -20.98 -4.14
CA PRO A 134 -17.26 -21.33 -5.41
C PRO A 134 -16.34 -21.02 -6.60
N LYS A 135 -16.36 -21.87 -7.64
CA LYS A 135 -15.63 -21.63 -8.88
C LYS A 135 -15.93 -20.25 -9.49
N ALA A 136 -17.17 -19.79 -9.38
CA ALA A 136 -17.59 -18.48 -9.85
C ALA A 136 -16.86 -17.31 -9.16
N ASN A 137 -16.21 -17.55 -8.02
CA ASN A 137 -15.43 -16.57 -7.28
C ASN A 137 -13.93 -16.58 -7.66
N LEU A 138 -13.49 -17.43 -8.59
CA LEU A 138 -12.16 -17.34 -9.19
C LEU A 138 -12.10 -16.13 -10.12
N LEU A 139 -11.05 -15.33 -10.03
CA LEU A 139 -10.80 -14.23 -10.96
C LEU A 139 -10.28 -14.78 -12.29
N PRO A 140 -11.04 -14.71 -13.39
CA PRO A 140 -10.68 -15.40 -14.64
C PRO A 140 -9.51 -14.75 -15.37
N GLY A 141 -9.34 -13.43 -15.24
CA GLY A 141 -8.34 -12.64 -15.98
C GLY A 141 -6.93 -12.70 -15.40
N VAL A 142 -6.64 -13.59 -14.44
CA VAL A 142 -5.34 -13.63 -13.77
C VAL A 142 -4.70 -15.00 -13.79
N HIS A 143 -3.42 -15.00 -14.19
CA HIS A 143 -2.55 -16.17 -14.16
C HIS A 143 -1.14 -15.72 -13.73
N GLY A 144 -0.67 -16.18 -12.56
CA GLY A 144 0.64 -15.85 -11.99
C GLY A 144 0.71 -14.51 -11.26
N LEU A 145 1.92 -14.10 -10.90
CA LEU A 145 2.21 -12.88 -10.12
C LEU A 145 1.88 -11.58 -10.84
N LYS A 146 1.76 -11.59 -12.17
CA LYS A 146 1.46 -10.37 -12.95
C LYS A 146 0.18 -9.68 -12.46
N GLY A 147 -0.82 -10.46 -12.04
CA GLY A 147 -2.07 -9.93 -11.51
C GLY A 147 -1.86 -9.06 -10.26
N PRO A 148 -1.43 -9.64 -9.14
CA PRO A 148 -1.22 -8.86 -7.90
C PRO A 148 -0.21 -7.71 -8.07
N LEU A 149 0.89 -7.91 -8.83
CA LEU A 149 1.91 -6.89 -9.03
C LEU A 149 1.40 -5.69 -9.85
N SER A 150 0.52 -5.90 -10.82
CA SER A 150 -0.08 -4.79 -11.58
C SER A 150 -0.97 -3.90 -10.68
N CYS A 151 -1.69 -4.50 -9.74
CA CYS A 151 -2.48 -3.77 -8.75
C CYS A 151 -1.60 -2.97 -7.80
N LEU A 152 -0.51 -3.58 -7.32
CA LEU A 152 0.47 -2.89 -6.50
C LEU A 152 1.10 -1.69 -7.25
N THR A 153 1.33 -1.79 -8.55
CA THR A 153 1.85 -0.67 -9.36
C THR A 153 0.90 0.53 -9.32
N GLN A 154 -0.41 0.32 -9.48
CA GLN A 154 -1.40 1.40 -9.35
C GLN A 154 -1.45 1.98 -7.94
N ALA A 155 -1.39 1.12 -6.94
CA ALA A 155 -1.38 1.51 -5.54
C ALA A 155 -0.16 2.37 -5.18
N ARG A 156 1.03 1.95 -5.59
CA ARG A 156 2.30 2.64 -5.36
C ARG A 156 2.33 4.04 -5.97
N TYR A 157 1.72 4.21 -7.15
CA TYR A 157 1.52 5.53 -7.74
C TYR A 157 0.75 6.47 -6.80
N GLY A 158 -0.36 6.01 -6.22
CA GLY A 158 -1.14 6.78 -5.24
C GLY A 158 -0.36 7.08 -3.95
N ILE A 159 0.50 6.15 -3.50
CA ILE A 159 1.38 6.36 -2.33
C ILE A 159 2.36 7.51 -2.58
N GLY A 160 2.94 7.59 -3.79
CA GLY A 160 3.84 8.69 -4.13
C GLY A 160 3.21 10.07 -4.01
N TRP A 161 1.94 10.22 -4.36
CA TRP A 161 1.15 11.45 -4.14
C TRP A 161 0.82 11.68 -2.67
N GLY A 162 0.39 10.63 -1.96
CA GLY A 162 0.06 10.73 -0.54
C GLY A 162 1.25 11.17 0.32
N ALA A 163 2.47 10.74 -0.04
CA ALA A 163 3.70 11.16 0.62
C ALA A 163 3.96 12.66 0.48
N VAL A 164 3.74 13.23 -0.72
CA VAL A 164 3.85 14.69 -0.93
C VAL A 164 2.84 15.44 -0.06
N GLY A 165 1.59 14.98 -0.02
CA GLY A 165 0.56 15.58 0.84
C GLY A 165 0.91 15.54 2.33
N ALA A 166 1.50 14.43 2.81
CA ALA A 166 1.98 14.32 4.18
C ALA A 166 3.12 15.32 4.47
N ALA A 167 4.09 15.44 3.54
CA ALA A 167 5.19 16.41 3.66
C ALA A 167 4.69 17.85 3.68
N MET A 168 3.75 18.20 2.80
CA MET A 168 3.11 19.52 2.80
C MET A 168 2.41 19.80 4.13
N GLY A 169 1.71 18.80 4.68
CA GLY A 169 1.01 18.93 5.95
C GLY A 169 1.94 19.19 7.14
N VAL A 170 3.08 18.50 7.23
CA VAL A 170 4.06 18.75 8.31
C VAL A 170 4.83 20.04 8.11
N TYR A 171 5.15 20.40 6.86
CA TYR A 171 5.79 21.68 6.53
C TYR A 171 4.95 22.87 6.97
N GLU A 172 3.67 22.92 6.60
CA GLU A 172 2.80 24.04 6.94
C GLU A 172 2.62 24.19 8.46
N ARG A 173 2.52 23.07 9.20
CA ARG A 173 2.50 23.09 10.67
C ARG A 173 3.79 23.65 11.24
N ALA A 174 4.94 23.21 10.75
CA ALA A 174 6.24 23.70 11.21
C ALA A 174 6.43 25.18 10.89
N ARG A 175 6.06 25.62 9.69
CA ARG A 175 6.10 27.02 9.27
C ARG A 175 5.26 27.89 10.20
N ARG A 176 4.00 27.53 10.46
CA ARG A 176 3.11 28.28 11.35
C ARG A 176 3.65 28.32 12.78
N TYR A 177 4.02 27.16 13.33
CA TYR A 177 4.58 27.10 14.67
C TYR A 177 5.82 27.99 14.85
N THR A 178 6.74 27.98 13.89
CA THR A 178 7.98 28.78 13.99
C THR A 178 7.75 30.26 13.82
N LEU A 179 6.68 30.69 13.16
CA LEU A 179 6.26 32.10 13.08
C LEU A 179 5.64 32.59 14.39
N GLU A 180 4.94 31.74 15.13
CA GLU A 180 4.23 32.07 16.36
C GLU A 180 5.12 31.90 17.61
N ARG A 181 5.95 30.87 17.65
CA ARG A 181 6.79 30.53 18.81
C ARG A 181 7.96 31.51 18.98
N VAL A 182 7.98 32.22 20.10
CA VAL A 182 9.06 33.16 20.45
C VAL A 182 10.07 32.48 21.38
N GLN A 183 11.35 32.62 21.08
CA GLN A 183 12.49 32.33 21.96
C GLN A 183 13.60 33.36 21.70
N PHE A 184 14.38 33.70 22.72
CA PHE A 184 15.42 34.72 22.64
C PHE A 184 14.90 36.05 22.06
N GLY A 185 13.68 36.45 22.45
CA GLY A 185 13.07 37.71 22.10
C GLY A 185 12.50 37.84 20.67
N LYS A 186 12.53 36.79 19.84
CA LYS A 186 11.97 36.83 18.48
C LYS A 186 11.38 35.47 18.05
N PRO A 187 10.50 35.43 17.02
CA PRO A 187 9.97 34.22 16.48
C PRO A 187 11.08 33.24 16.01
N LEU A 188 10.87 31.93 16.17
CA LEU A 188 11.83 30.91 15.71
C LEU A 188 12.16 31.04 14.22
N ALA A 189 11.18 31.42 13.39
CA ALA A 189 11.36 31.67 11.96
C ALA A 189 12.33 32.84 11.65
N GLY A 190 12.65 33.68 12.63
CA GLY A 190 13.64 34.76 12.51
C GLY A 190 15.09 34.29 12.66
N PHE A 191 15.35 33.00 12.92
CA PHE A 191 16.69 32.46 13.06
C PHE A 191 17.15 31.80 11.76
N GLN A 192 18.40 32.00 11.37
CA GLN A 192 18.97 31.49 10.11
C GLN A 192 18.83 29.97 9.95
N LEU A 193 19.14 29.17 10.99
CA LEU A 193 19.03 27.71 10.96
C LEU A 193 17.58 27.22 10.81
N THR A 194 16.59 27.99 11.29
CA THR A 194 15.18 27.69 11.09
C THR A 194 14.76 28.00 9.65
N GLN A 195 15.19 29.16 9.12
CA GLN A 195 14.93 29.53 7.73
C GLN A 195 15.56 28.53 6.75
N GLN A 196 16.79 28.10 7.01
CA GLN A 196 17.44 27.06 6.22
C GLN A 196 16.57 25.78 6.13
N LYS A 197 16.12 25.27 7.27
CA LYS A 197 15.24 24.08 7.30
C LYS A 197 13.94 24.31 6.52
N LEU A 198 13.31 25.47 6.67
CA LEU A 198 12.08 25.79 5.94
C LEU A 198 12.32 25.85 4.42
N VAL A 199 13.44 26.43 3.97
CA VAL A 199 13.80 26.50 2.55
C VAL A 199 14.08 25.12 2.00
N GLU A 200 14.87 24.29 2.70
CA GLU A 200 15.16 22.90 2.29
C GLU A 200 13.89 22.08 2.15
N LEU A 201 12.99 22.11 3.15
CA LEU A 201 11.70 21.44 3.09
C LEU A 201 10.85 21.89 1.92
N HIS A 202 10.76 23.21 1.70
CA HIS A 202 9.99 23.77 0.58
C HIS A 202 10.51 23.30 -0.77
N ASN A 203 11.83 23.31 -0.96
CA ASN A 203 12.48 22.87 -2.19
C ASN A 203 12.24 21.39 -2.47
N GLU A 204 12.46 20.52 -1.46
CA GLU A 204 12.29 19.08 -1.64
C GLU A 204 10.83 18.69 -1.92
N ILE A 205 9.87 19.34 -1.24
CA ILE A 205 8.45 19.18 -1.52
C ILE A 205 8.12 19.63 -2.94
N GLY A 206 8.67 20.76 -3.40
CA GLY A 206 8.48 21.26 -4.76
C GLY A 206 8.98 20.29 -5.82
N LYS A 207 10.18 19.75 -5.65
CA LYS A 207 10.75 18.71 -6.54
C LYS A 207 9.88 17.44 -6.58
N ALA A 208 9.45 16.96 -5.40
CA ALA A 208 8.60 15.78 -5.27
C ALA A 208 7.24 15.96 -5.94
N LEU A 209 6.66 17.16 -5.82
CA LEU A 209 5.41 17.51 -6.49
C LEU A 209 5.56 17.54 -8.01
N LEU A 210 6.63 18.14 -8.53
CA LEU A 210 6.92 18.17 -9.97
C LEU A 210 7.12 16.76 -10.53
N LEU A 211 7.83 15.88 -9.80
CA LEU A 211 8.00 14.48 -10.18
C LEU A 211 6.66 13.75 -10.24
N ALA A 212 5.83 13.91 -9.20
CA ALA A 212 4.51 13.30 -9.14
C ALA A 212 3.60 13.79 -10.27
N PHE A 213 3.63 15.10 -10.57
CA PHE A 213 2.87 15.69 -11.64
C PHE A 213 3.32 15.19 -13.03
N HIS A 214 4.63 15.16 -13.29
CA HIS A 214 5.18 14.63 -14.53
C HIS A 214 4.76 13.16 -14.75
N PHE A 215 4.90 12.32 -13.74
CA PHE A 215 4.48 10.92 -13.83
C PHE A 215 2.95 10.77 -13.92
N GLY A 216 2.19 11.72 -13.38
CA GLY A 216 0.75 11.81 -13.59
C GLY A 216 0.38 11.99 -15.06
N ARG A 217 1.10 12.85 -15.78
CA ARG A 217 0.93 13.05 -17.24
C ARG A 217 1.30 11.78 -18.00
N LEU A 218 2.47 11.19 -17.72
CA LEU A 218 2.86 9.92 -18.35
C LEU A 218 1.82 8.81 -18.11
N LYS A 219 1.21 8.78 -16.92
CA LYS A 219 0.14 7.82 -16.62
C LYS A 219 -1.11 8.09 -17.47
N GLN A 220 -1.50 9.34 -17.63
CA GLN A 220 -2.63 9.72 -18.48
C GLN A 220 -2.41 9.33 -19.95
N ASP A 221 -1.17 9.47 -20.42
CA ASP A 221 -0.76 9.14 -21.78
C ASP A 221 -0.46 7.64 -21.98
N GLY A 222 -0.65 6.80 -20.94
CA GLY A 222 -0.38 5.36 -20.98
C GLY A 222 1.11 4.98 -21.05
N GLN A 223 2.02 5.92 -20.76
CA GLN A 223 3.47 5.78 -20.90
C GLN A 223 4.20 5.53 -19.57
N LEU A 224 3.48 5.54 -18.44
CA LEU A 224 4.09 5.35 -17.13
C LEU A 224 4.53 3.90 -16.93
N SER A 225 5.83 3.67 -16.77
CA SER A 225 6.39 2.35 -16.51
C SER A 225 6.36 1.97 -15.01
N PRO A 226 6.36 0.66 -14.66
CA PRO A 226 6.46 0.22 -13.26
C PRO A 226 7.73 0.71 -12.54
N VAL A 227 8.84 0.90 -13.27
CA VAL A 227 10.10 1.43 -12.72
C VAL A 227 9.93 2.90 -12.32
N GLN A 228 9.28 3.71 -13.14
CA GLN A 228 8.97 5.10 -12.80
C GLN A 228 8.05 5.20 -11.58
N VAL A 229 7.10 4.28 -11.43
CA VAL A 229 6.28 4.19 -10.21
C VAL A 229 7.14 3.83 -9.00
N SER A 230 8.16 2.98 -9.16
CA SER A 230 9.12 2.67 -8.10
C SER A 230 9.94 3.89 -7.70
N TYR A 231 10.41 4.71 -8.65
CA TYR A 231 11.03 6.01 -8.37
C TYR A 231 10.12 6.91 -7.55
N LEU A 232 8.87 7.09 -8.02
CA LEU A 232 7.92 7.98 -7.37
C LEU A 232 7.67 7.59 -5.91
N LYS A 233 7.37 6.29 -5.68
CA LYS A 233 7.10 5.79 -4.33
C LYS A 233 8.33 5.93 -3.43
N ARG A 234 9.47 5.45 -3.91
CA ARG A 234 10.73 5.41 -3.16
C ARG A 234 11.17 6.81 -2.73
N ASP A 235 11.26 7.73 -3.67
CA ASP A 235 11.89 9.04 -3.43
C ASP A 235 10.94 9.98 -2.70
N ASN A 236 9.65 10.03 -3.09
CA ASN A 236 8.69 10.89 -2.40
C ASN A 236 8.43 10.44 -0.97
N VAL A 237 8.42 9.14 -0.69
CA VAL A 237 8.24 8.63 0.68
C VAL A 237 9.48 8.92 1.54
N ARG A 238 10.69 8.73 1.01
CA ARG A 238 11.94 9.11 1.71
C ARG A 238 11.94 10.60 2.03
N MET A 239 11.66 11.45 1.05
CA MET A 239 11.54 12.90 1.23
C MET A 239 10.53 13.26 2.31
N ALA A 240 9.34 12.64 2.31
CA ALA A 240 8.29 12.91 3.28
C ALA A 240 8.69 12.50 4.71
N LEU A 241 9.38 11.37 4.85
CA LEU A 241 9.89 10.89 6.14
C LEU A 241 10.95 11.86 6.72
N GLU A 242 11.90 12.30 5.90
CA GLU A 242 12.90 13.30 6.30
C GLU A 242 12.23 14.66 6.60
N ALA A 243 11.23 15.05 5.82
CA ALA A 243 10.46 16.25 6.10
C ALA A 243 9.76 16.19 7.47
N ALA A 244 9.16 15.05 7.81
CA ALA A 244 8.52 14.84 9.10
C ALA A 244 9.52 14.87 10.27
N ARG A 245 10.71 14.27 10.11
CA ARG A 245 11.80 14.32 11.11
C ARG A 245 12.28 15.75 11.33
N THR A 246 12.51 16.50 10.27
CA THR A 246 12.96 17.90 10.32
C THR A 246 11.88 18.77 10.96
N ALA A 247 10.63 18.68 10.51
CA ALA A 247 9.50 19.39 11.09
C ALA A 247 9.39 19.11 12.61
N ARG A 248 9.40 17.83 13.01
CA ARG A 248 9.36 17.43 14.43
C ARG A 248 10.46 18.11 15.24
N SER A 249 11.69 18.20 14.69
CA SER A 249 12.81 18.87 15.39
C SER A 249 12.57 20.37 15.64
N MET A 250 11.85 21.03 14.73
CA MET A 250 11.55 22.47 14.83
C MET A 250 10.56 22.81 15.95
N PHE A 251 9.76 21.83 16.39
CA PHE A 251 8.85 21.98 17.53
C PHE A 251 9.53 21.81 18.91
N GLY A 252 10.78 21.36 18.94
CA GLY A 252 11.47 21.04 20.21
C GLY A 252 10.72 19.93 20.97
N GLY A 253 10.49 20.12 22.28
CA GLY A 253 9.73 19.18 23.11
C GLY A 253 8.28 18.97 22.65
N ASN A 254 7.64 20.01 22.10
CA ASN A 254 6.28 19.92 21.56
C ASN A 254 6.18 18.97 20.36
N GLY A 255 7.29 18.71 19.66
CA GLY A 255 7.32 17.85 18.49
C GLY A 255 6.97 16.36 18.73
N ILE A 256 6.98 15.91 20.00
CA ILE A 256 6.57 14.54 20.35
C ILE A 256 5.12 14.46 20.84
N MET A 257 4.43 15.60 20.98
CA MET A 257 3.05 15.66 21.46
C MET A 257 2.05 15.39 20.34
N GLY A 258 0.98 14.66 20.66
CA GLY A 258 -0.06 14.26 19.70
C GLY A 258 -0.79 15.45 19.08
N GLU A 259 -1.00 16.54 19.80
CA GLU A 259 -1.75 17.72 19.37
C GLU A 259 -1.10 18.47 18.18
N PHE A 260 0.22 18.42 18.05
CA PHE A 260 0.94 19.04 16.93
C PHE A 260 0.97 18.18 15.67
N HIS A 261 0.57 16.93 15.75
CA HIS A 261 0.43 15.98 14.66
C HIS A 261 1.72 15.58 13.91
N VAL A 262 2.84 16.29 14.10
CA VAL A 262 4.09 16.02 13.37
C VAL A 262 4.65 14.63 13.70
N MET A 263 4.61 14.22 14.98
CA MET A 263 5.03 12.86 15.40
C MET A 263 4.12 11.78 14.83
N ARG A 264 2.81 12.05 14.75
CA ARG A 264 1.87 11.12 14.10
C ARG A 264 2.22 10.90 12.63
N HIS A 265 2.54 11.97 11.89
CA HIS A 265 2.99 11.84 10.50
C HIS A 265 4.29 11.06 10.40
N LEU A 266 5.24 11.31 11.30
CA LEU A 266 6.52 10.59 11.34
C LEU A 266 6.28 9.08 11.54
N CYS A 267 5.51 8.68 12.57
CA CYS A 267 5.17 7.28 12.79
C CYS A 267 4.46 6.65 11.59
N ASN A 268 3.49 7.36 10.98
CA ASN A 268 2.75 6.85 9.83
C ASN A 268 3.65 6.65 8.60
N LEU A 269 4.59 7.55 8.36
CA LEU A 269 5.50 7.49 7.23
C LEU A 269 6.51 6.34 7.33
N GLU A 270 6.85 5.86 8.54
CA GLU A 270 7.65 4.64 8.72
C GLU A 270 6.94 3.41 8.12
N THR A 271 5.61 3.29 8.29
CA THR A 271 4.85 2.24 7.60
C THR A 271 4.82 2.47 6.09
N VAL A 272 4.63 3.72 5.64
CA VAL A 272 4.60 4.05 4.21
C VAL A 272 5.95 3.75 3.55
N TYR A 273 7.05 3.92 4.28
CA TYR A 273 8.41 3.57 3.84
C TYR A 273 8.56 2.05 3.63
N THR A 274 7.87 1.26 4.46
CA THR A 274 8.01 -0.20 4.52
C THR A 274 7.03 -0.94 3.59
N TYR A 275 5.75 -0.56 3.58
CA TYR A 275 4.72 -1.32 2.85
C TYR A 275 4.70 -1.02 1.35
N GLU A 276 3.94 -1.82 0.58
CA GLU A 276 3.78 -1.66 -0.88
C GLU A 276 5.12 -1.76 -1.65
N GLY A 277 5.97 -2.64 -1.19
CA GLY A 277 7.38 -2.70 -1.54
C GLY A 277 8.21 -1.80 -0.63
N THR A 278 9.18 -2.39 0.06
CA THR A 278 10.10 -1.62 0.91
C THR A 278 10.94 -0.68 0.06
N HIS A 279 11.56 0.29 0.70
CA HIS A 279 12.51 1.20 0.04
C HIS A 279 13.60 0.43 -0.72
N GLU A 280 14.09 -0.66 -0.13
CA GLU A 280 15.11 -1.54 -0.70
C GLU A 280 14.59 -2.28 -1.93
N ILE A 281 13.37 -2.86 -1.88
CA ILE A 281 12.75 -3.54 -3.03
C ILE A 281 12.61 -2.58 -4.23
N HIS A 282 12.20 -1.34 -3.99
CA HIS A 282 12.18 -0.34 -5.05
C HIS A 282 13.57 0.02 -5.55
N THR A 283 14.57 0.07 -4.66
CA THR A 283 15.98 0.30 -5.03
C THR A 283 16.49 -0.82 -5.95
N LEU A 284 16.22 -2.09 -5.61
CA LEU A 284 16.60 -3.24 -6.45
C LEU A 284 15.91 -3.21 -7.81
N ALA A 285 14.61 -2.91 -7.85
CA ALA A 285 13.86 -2.80 -9.11
C ALA A 285 14.41 -1.70 -10.03
N ILE A 286 14.78 -0.55 -9.47
CA ILE A 286 15.39 0.56 -10.20
C ILE A 286 16.81 0.18 -10.62
N GLY A 287 17.60 -0.39 -9.72
CA GLY A 287 18.98 -0.83 -9.99
C GLY A 287 19.04 -1.81 -11.16
N ARG A 288 18.16 -2.81 -11.17
CA ARG A 288 18.01 -3.74 -12.30
C ARG A 288 17.71 -3.02 -13.62
N ALA A 289 16.82 -2.01 -13.59
CA ALA A 289 16.49 -1.25 -14.79
C ALA A 289 17.65 -0.39 -15.30
N ILE A 290 18.52 0.11 -14.42
CA ILE A 290 19.68 0.93 -14.77
C ILE A 290 20.84 0.05 -15.31
N THR A 291 21.07 -1.11 -14.68
CA THR A 291 22.26 -1.94 -14.92
C THR A 291 22.02 -3.11 -15.86
N GLY A 292 20.75 -3.52 -16.03
CA GLY A 292 20.38 -4.76 -16.72
C GLY A 292 20.65 -6.04 -15.91
N LEU A 293 21.19 -5.91 -14.68
CA LEU A 293 21.55 -7.04 -13.81
C LEU A 293 20.48 -7.27 -12.75
N ASP A 294 20.09 -8.52 -12.53
CA ASP A 294 19.16 -8.88 -11.46
C ASP A 294 19.87 -8.82 -10.09
N ALA A 295 19.22 -8.19 -9.12
CA ALA A 295 19.72 -8.01 -7.76
C ALA A 295 18.80 -8.68 -6.72
N PHE A 296 17.79 -9.45 -7.16
CA PHE A 296 16.87 -10.17 -6.28
C PHE A 296 17.35 -11.59 -5.95
N THR A 297 18.29 -12.10 -6.72
CA THR A 297 18.87 -13.45 -6.58
C THR A 297 20.39 -13.38 -6.61
#